data_5ce2e1aa719c10f384edb54cdbfb6e03
#
_entry.id   5ce2e1aa719c10f384edb54cdbfb6e03
#
_cell.length_a   1.000
_cell.length_b   1.000
_cell.length_c   1.000
_cell.angle_alpha   90.00
_cell.angle_beta   90.00
_cell.angle_gamma   90.00
#
_symmetry.space_group_name_H-M   'P 1'
#
loop_
_entity.id
_entity.type
_entity.pdbx_description
1 polymer ?
#
loop_
_entity_poly.entity_id
_entity_poly.type
_entity_poly.pdbx_seq_one_letter_code
_entity_poly.pdbx_strand_id
1 'polypeptide(L)'
;MNIETQLNNIKTKKVLVIGDIMLDKYFFGEAKRLSPEAPVPVLHKTRETIVLGGASNVARNLVRAIQDVSIMSVIGNDEEGKILKKILEDNKIHTDLLILDKERTTTVKTRMIGPNNAQMLRLDVEDTTSISDEISDKMIKLYEANIEKFDIIIISDYKKGVLNVQNTAELIKIANKYNKMTLIDTKEPSYAKYKNAYLIKPNLDELKNLTKMSVNNDEEVVKAANELRAQTGAKYVLATRGKDGMTLVDGKSFQHIRGVSKEVYDVSGAGDTVISYLAVGLANDFEIGDTARLANIASSIEVSKMGTYAVSIEEIKEHINKENDVSYDNKLPSVDELAKILQAEREKGKKIVFTNGCFDIFHVGHSRYLRQASTYGDILVVGVNSDASVKRLKGPERPIISEEERMELLADLQCVSYVVKFEEDTPYELIKKLQPDIITKGGDYKPEEVVGKDIVEARGGKVVICKLVEGKSTTNIITKIRNAK
;
A
#
# COMPACT_ATOMS: atom_id res chain seq x y z
N MET A 1 6.23 17.66 -4.04
CA MET A 1 6.69 17.61 -2.60
C MET A 1 6.79 16.13 -2.26
N ASN A 2 7.79 15.67 -1.47
CA ASN A 2 7.89 14.25 -1.13
C ASN A 2 6.67 13.84 -0.29
N ILE A 3 6.05 12.68 -0.57
CA ILE A 3 4.87 12.17 0.12
C ILE A 3 5.09 12.05 1.65
N GLU A 4 6.32 11.77 2.08
CA GLU A 4 6.70 11.72 3.50
C GLU A 4 6.54 13.08 4.19
N THR A 5 6.98 14.16 3.54
CA THR A 5 6.81 15.53 4.03
C THR A 5 5.33 15.91 4.11
N GLN A 6 4.52 15.46 3.15
CA GLN A 6 3.08 15.68 3.13
C GLN A 6 2.40 14.95 4.28
N LEU A 7 2.77 13.68 4.55
CA LEU A 7 2.25 12.88 5.66
C LEU A 7 2.54 13.47 7.04
N ASN A 8 3.68 14.14 7.21
CA ASN A 8 4.02 14.81 8.46
C ASN A 8 3.18 16.07 8.72
N ASN A 9 2.55 16.63 7.69
CA ASN A 9 1.74 17.83 7.74
C ASN A 9 0.23 17.57 7.65
N ILE A 10 -0.22 16.31 7.69
CA ILE A 10 -1.64 15.96 7.69
C ILE A 10 -2.32 16.60 8.91
N LYS A 11 -3.41 17.33 8.64
CA LYS A 11 -4.28 17.94 9.64
C LYS A 11 -5.58 17.17 9.73
N THR A 12 -6.18 17.19 10.92
CA THR A 12 -7.55 16.70 11.11
C THR A 12 -8.52 17.57 10.30
N LYS A 13 -9.27 16.94 9.42
CA LYS A 13 -10.29 17.56 8.56
C LYS A 13 -11.65 16.98 8.89
N LYS A 14 -12.71 17.76 8.66
CA LYS A 14 -14.08 17.32 8.85
C LYS A 14 -14.61 16.65 7.62
N VAL A 15 -14.86 15.35 7.71
CA VAL A 15 -15.31 14.52 6.60
C VAL A 15 -16.74 14.07 6.85
N LEU A 16 -17.61 14.26 5.88
CA LEU A 16 -18.96 13.67 5.88
C LEU A 16 -19.00 12.43 4.99
N VAL A 17 -19.38 11.31 5.57
CA VAL A 17 -19.64 10.07 4.82
C VAL A 17 -21.17 9.89 4.71
N ILE A 18 -21.64 9.77 3.48
CA ILE A 18 -23.07 9.57 3.18
C ILE A 18 -23.23 8.23 2.47
N GLY A 19 -24.15 7.37 2.89
CA GLY A 19 -24.41 6.13 2.18
C GLY A 19 -25.02 5.02 3.02
N ASP A 20 -24.93 3.80 2.49
CA ASP A 20 -25.51 2.61 3.10
C ASP A 20 -24.58 2.08 4.19
N ILE A 21 -25.01 2.14 5.44
CA ILE A 21 -24.29 1.57 6.59
C ILE A 21 -24.89 0.23 7.00
N MET A 22 -24.06 -0.65 7.56
CA MET A 22 -24.49 -1.99 7.95
C MET A 22 -23.61 -2.58 9.06
N LEU A 23 -24.12 -3.62 9.69
CA LEU A 23 -23.37 -4.48 10.60
C LEU A 23 -22.90 -5.73 9.86
N ASP A 24 -21.60 -6.02 9.94
CA ASP A 24 -21.04 -7.31 9.60
C ASP A 24 -20.84 -8.14 10.87
N LYS A 25 -21.64 -9.20 11.05
CA LYS A 25 -21.58 -10.12 12.19
C LYS A 25 -20.85 -11.40 11.80
N TYR A 26 -19.97 -11.86 12.63
CA TYR A 26 -19.22 -13.11 12.44
C TYR A 26 -19.50 -14.03 13.63
N PHE A 27 -20.14 -15.18 13.37
CA PHE A 27 -20.31 -16.24 14.34
C PHE A 27 -19.29 -17.33 14.07
N PHE A 28 -18.28 -17.39 14.91
CA PHE A 28 -17.26 -18.44 14.86
C PHE A 28 -17.72 -19.63 15.67
N GLY A 29 -17.46 -20.85 15.16
CA GLY A 29 -17.85 -22.03 15.88
C GLY A 29 -17.26 -23.35 15.34
N GLU A 30 -17.63 -24.43 16.00
CA GLU A 30 -17.27 -25.79 15.63
C GLU A 30 -18.46 -26.49 14.98
N ALA A 31 -18.20 -27.21 13.89
CA ALA A 31 -19.21 -28.00 13.18
C ALA A 31 -18.84 -29.49 13.25
N LYS A 32 -19.15 -30.12 14.37
CA LYS A 32 -18.75 -31.52 14.66
C LYS A 32 -19.83 -32.56 14.32
N ARG A 33 -21.05 -32.15 14.05
CA ARG A 33 -22.17 -33.08 13.76
C ARG A 33 -23.12 -32.49 12.74
N LEU A 34 -23.85 -33.36 12.08
CA LEU A 34 -25.01 -32.97 11.28
C LEU A 34 -26.27 -32.85 12.16
N SER A 35 -27.21 -32.05 11.69
CA SER A 35 -28.53 -31.97 12.32
C SER A 35 -29.27 -33.27 12.16
N PRO A 36 -30.02 -33.74 13.18
CA PRO A 36 -30.92 -34.87 13.03
C PRO A 36 -32.16 -34.55 12.16
N GLU A 37 -32.46 -33.27 11.96
CA GLU A 37 -33.65 -32.78 11.26
C GLU A 37 -33.42 -32.59 9.75
N ALA A 38 -32.15 -32.39 9.33
CA ALA A 38 -31.79 -32.17 7.92
C ALA A 38 -30.30 -32.44 7.71
N PRO A 39 -29.83 -32.74 6.48
CA PRO A 39 -28.42 -33.01 6.19
C PRO A 39 -27.59 -31.74 6.12
N VAL A 40 -27.63 -30.93 7.19
CA VAL A 40 -26.89 -29.67 7.34
C VAL A 40 -26.03 -29.73 8.60
N PRO A 41 -24.84 -29.10 8.59
CA PRO A 41 -23.99 -29.03 9.79
C PRO A 41 -24.62 -28.17 10.89
N VAL A 42 -24.42 -28.60 12.15
CA VAL A 42 -24.74 -27.79 13.32
C VAL A 42 -23.53 -27.03 13.74
N LEU A 43 -23.57 -25.69 13.63
CA LEU A 43 -22.52 -24.79 14.09
C LEU A 43 -22.74 -24.50 15.58
N HIS A 44 -21.85 -25.00 16.44
CA HIS A 44 -21.81 -24.62 17.85
C HIS A 44 -21.01 -23.33 18.03
N LYS A 45 -21.73 -22.19 18.24
CA LYS A 45 -21.12 -20.86 18.35
C LYS A 45 -20.19 -20.79 19.57
N THR A 46 -18.94 -20.40 19.34
CA THR A 46 -17.92 -20.20 20.38
C THR A 46 -17.56 -18.72 20.59
N ARG A 47 -17.66 -17.91 19.55
CA ARG A 47 -17.32 -16.49 19.56
C ARG A 47 -18.19 -15.70 18.58
N GLU A 48 -18.42 -14.45 18.91
CA GLU A 48 -19.07 -13.48 18.03
C GLU A 48 -18.18 -12.24 17.88
N THR A 49 -18.17 -11.68 16.68
CA THR A 49 -17.55 -10.40 16.38
C THR A 49 -18.50 -9.58 15.54
N ILE A 50 -18.68 -8.31 15.88
CA ILE A 50 -19.50 -7.36 15.14
C ILE A 50 -18.61 -6.22 14.71
N VAL A 51 -18.62 -5.90 13.41
CA VAL A 51 -17.82 -4.82 12.83
C VAL A 51 -18.68 -3.92 11.93
N LEU A 52 -18.23 -2.69 11.74
CA LEU A 52 -18.86 -1.73 10.84
C LEU A 52 -18.62 -2.13 9.39
N GLY A 53 -19.66 -2.17 8.57
CA GLY A 53 -19.61 -2.49 7.15
C GLY A 53 -20.19 -1.38 6.26
N GLY A 54 -19.95 -1.45 4.95
CA GLY A 54 -20.39 -0.43 4.00
C GLY A 54 -19.80 0.94 4.30
N ALA A 55 -20.60 2.00 4.16
CA ALA A 55 -20.17 3.38 4.41
C ALA A 55 -19.63 3.60 5.84
N SER A 56 -20.06 2.79 6.83
CA SER A 56 -19.52 2.88 8.18
C SER A 56 -18.09 2.31 8.31
N ASN A 57 -17.66 1.40 7.42
CA ASN A 57 -16.26 0.97 7.32
C ASN A 57 -15.37 2.10 6.76
N VAL A 58 -15.88 2.86 5.76
CA VAL A 58 -15.19 4.08 5.26
C VAL A 58 -15.00 5.08 6.40
N ALA A 59 -16.04 5.34 7.19
CA ALA A 59 -15.96 6.25 8.33
C ALA A 59 -14.91 5.79 9.38
N ARG A 60 -14.84 4.49 9.66
CA ARG A 60 -13.83 3.90 10.56
C ARG A 60 -12.41 4.09 10.04
N ASN A 61 -12.18 3.88 8.75
CA ASN A 61 -10.88 4.12 8.12
C ASN A 61 -10.45 5.59 8.27
N LEU A 62 -11.35 6.53 8.07
CA LEU A 62 -11.08 7.96 8.22
C LEU A 62 -10.73 8.35 9.65
N VAL A 63 -11.46 7.82 10.64
CA VAL A 63 -11.11 8.05 12.07
C VAL A 63 -9.72 7.50 12.38
N ARG A 64 -9.39 6.32 11.87
CA ARG A 64 -8.04 5.75 12.02
C ARG A 64 -6.96 6.60 11.35
N ALA A 65 -7.30 7.29 10.26
CA ALA A 65 -6.47 8.29 9.59
C ALA A 65 -6.57 9.70 10.22
N ILE A 66 -6.99 9.80 11.51
CA ILE A 66 -7.00 11.02 12.33
C ILE A 66 -7.96 12.10 11.78
N GLN A 67 -9.08 11.73 11.14
CA GLN A 67 -10.07 12.67 10.67
C GLN A 67 -11.25 12.81 11.65
N ASP A 68 -11.92 13.97 11.62
CA ASP A 68 -13.17 14.25 12.34
C ASP A 68 -14.35 13.84 11.44
N VAL A 69 -15.06 12.77 11.78
CA VAL A 69 -15.97 12.08 10.87
C VAL A 69 -17.40 12.13 11.34
N SER A 70 -18.29 12.62 10.49
CA SER A 70 -19.74 12.50 10.64
C SER A 70 -20.29 11.51 9.61
N ILE A 71 -21.33 10.78 9.99
CA ILE A 71 -22.03 9.86 9.08
C ILE A 71 -23.48 10.30 8.89
N MET A 72 -23.92 10.30 7.63
CA MET A 72 -25.30 10.54 7.25
C MET A 72 -25.84 9.28 6.57
N SER A 73 -26.89 8.70 7.11
CA SER A 73 -27.53 7.50 6.58
C SER A 73 -28.94 7.36 7.14
N VAL A 74 -29.64 6.34 6.64
CA VAL A 74 -30.96 5.94 7.14
C VAL A 74 -30.88 4.51 7.64
N ILE A 75 -31.26 4.30 8.91
CA ILE A 75 -31.26 2.99 9.57
C ILE A 75 -32.64 2.68 10.16
N GLY A 76 -32.92 1.42 10.42
CA GLY A 76 -34.14 0.99 11.09
C GLY A 76 -34.20 1.50 12.55
N ASN A 77 -35.42 1.70 13.02
CA ASN A 77 -35.68 1.92 14.46
C ASN A 77 -35.80 0.57 15.19
N ASP A 78 -34.81 -0.30 15.00
CA ASP A 78 -34.73 -1.65 15.51
C ASP A 78 -33.52 -1.84 16.47
N GLU A 79 -33.38 -3.02 17.05
CA GLU A 79 -32.26 -3.32 17.96
C GLU A 79 -30.91 -3.25 17.25
N GLU A 80 -30.84 -3.67 15.99
CA GLU A 80 -29.61 -3.65 15.20
C GLU A 80 -29.19 -2.21 14.87
N GLY A 81 -30.15 -1.31 14.64
CA GLY A 81 -29.89 0.12 14.45
C GLY A 81 -29.32 0.77 15.72
N LYS A 82 -29.80 0.37 16.90
CA LYS A 82 -29.26 0.84 18.19
C LYS A 82 -27.83 0.35 18.40
N ILE A 83 -27.57 -0.93 18.09
CA ILE A 83 -26.22 -1.51 18.17
C ILE A 83 -25.27 -0.79 17.20
N LEU A 84 -25.70 -0.59 15.95
CA LEU A 84 -24.91 0.10 14.92
C LEU A 84 -24.57 1.53 15.36
N LYS A 85 -25.56 2.29 15.82
CA LYS A 85 -25.36 3.65 16.33
C LYS A 85 -24.35 3.67 17.49
N LYS A 86 -24.50 2.78 18.46
CA LYS A 86 -23.56 2.68 19.59
C LYS A 86 -22.14 2.37 19.13
N ILE A 87 -21.95 1.42 18.20
CA ILE A 87 -20.61 1.07 17.71
C ILE A 87 -20.00 2.26 16.96
N LEU A 88 -20.77 3.04 16.20
CA LEU A 88 -20.31 4.26 15.54
C LEU A 88 -19.80 5.26 16.59
N GLU A 89 -20.56 5.54 17.64
CA GLU A 89 -20.21 6.46 18.74
C GLU A 89 -18.95 5.97 19.49
N ASP A 90 -18.87 4.68 19.81
CA ASP A 90 -17.70 4.05 20.44
C ASP A 90 -16.43 4.20 19.58
N ASN A 91 -16.58 4.26 18.24
CA ASN A 91 -15.52 4.53 17.29
C ASN A 91 -15.31 6.04 17.02
N LYS A 92 -15.89 6.94 17.80
CA LYS A 92 -15.77 8.40 17.68
C LYS A 92 -16.29 8.94 16.34
N ILE A 93 -17.29 8.32 15.77
CA ILE A 93 -18.00 8.77 14.57
C ILE A 93 -19.26 9.51 15.03
N HIS A 94 -19.43 10.76 14.56
CA HIS A 94 -20.60 11.56 14.90
C HIS A 94 -21.85 11.05 14.21
N THR A 95 -22.92 10.83 14.99
CA THR A 95 -24.17 10.19 14.55
C THR A 95 -25.36 11.16 14.47
N ASP A 96 -25.14 12.47 14.65
CA ASP A 96 -26.20 13.50 14.69
C ASP A 96 -27.00 13.62 13.37
N LEU A 97 -26.42 13.12 12.27
CA LEU A 97 -27.03 13.13 10.94
C LEU A 97 -27.66 11.78 10.56
N LEU A 98 -27.76 10.82 11.48
CA LEU A 98 -28.49 9.58 11.25
C LEU A 98 -30.01 9.82 11.29
N ILE A 99 -30.70 9.26 10.32
CA ILE A 99 -32.16 9.28 10.25
C ILE A 99 -32.68 7.89 10.63
N LEU A 100 -33.61 7.84 11.59
CA LEU A 100 -34.29 6.61 11.98
C LEU A 100 -35.59 6.49 11.17
N ASP A 101 -35.74 5.37 10.48
CA ASP A 101 -36.93 4.99 9.74
C ASP A 101 -37.61 3.82 10.48
N LYS A 102 -38.92 3.95 10.73
CA LYS A 102 -39.69 2.92 11.46
C LYS A 102 -40.06 1.72 10.60
N GLU A 103 -40.09 1.90 9.29
CA GLU A 103 -40.52 0.89 8.33
C GLU A 103 -39.34 0.10 7.76
N ARG A 104 -38.11 0.66 7.88
CA ARG A 104 -36.90 0.06 7.35
C ARG A 104 -36.23 -0.86 8.34
N THR A 105 -35.70 -1.98 7.85
CA THR A 105 -34.83 -2.87 8.63
C THR A 105 -33.38 -2.44 8.49
N THR A 106 -32.63 -2.38 9.60
CA THR A 106 -31.19 -2.13 9.58
C THR A 106 -30.45 -3.28 8.90
N THR A 107 -29.60 -2.95 7.94
CA THR A 107 -28.84 -3.98 7.19
C THR A 107 -27.84 -4.70 8.06
N VAL A 108 -27.93 -6.03 8.08
CA VAL A 108 -27.02 -6.93 8.82
C VAL A 108 -26.58 -8.07 7.92
N LYS A 109 -25.28 -8.31 7.85
CA LYS A 109 -24.69 -9.45 7.14
C LYS A 109 -24.01 -10.38 8.13
N THR A 110 -24.64 -11.52 8.38
CA THR A 110 -24.14 -12.51 9.34
C THR A 110 -23.39 -13.60 8.62
N ARG A 111 -22.12 -13.79 8.93
CA ARG A 111 -21.27 -14.87 8.41
C ARG A 111 -21.07 -15.94 9.49
N MET A 112 -21.39 -17.16 9.16
CA MET A 112 -21.15 -18.34 9.96
C MET A 112 -19.82 -18.95 9.57
N ILE A 113 -18.84 -18.91 10.48
CA ILE A 113 -17.46 -19.33 10.25
C ILE A 113 -17.20 -20.61 11.03
N GLY A 114 -16.95 -21.66 10.32
CA GLY A 114 -16.64 -23.00 10.86
C GLY A 114 -15.14 -23.21 11.09
N PRO A 115 -14.71 -24.48 11.24
CA PRO A 115 -13.32 -24.85 11.40
C PRO A 115 -12.45 -24.30 10.26
N ASN A 116 -11.17 -24.01 10.56
CA ASN A 116 -10.19 -23.47 9.62
C ASN A 116 -10.62 -22.14 8.96
N ASN A 117 -11.42 -21.33 9.66
CA ASN A 117 -11.99 -20.07 9.15
C ASN A 117 -12.84 -20.23 7.87
N ALA A 118 -13.37 -21.41 7.60
CA ALA A 118 -14.23 -21.64 6.44
C ALA A 118 -15.60 -20.98 6.62
N GLN A 119 -15.98 -20.10 5.71
CA GLN A 119 -17.33 -19.52 5.69
C GLN A 119 -18.34 -20.61 5.25
N MET A 120 -19.22 -21.01 6.16
CA MET A 120 -20.22 -22.05 5.93
C MET A 120 -21.52 -21.49 5.35
N LEU A 121 -21.92 -20.31 5.80
CA LEU A 121 -23.15 -19.64 5.39
C LEU A 121 -23.00 -18.12 5.58
N ARG A 122 -23.69 -17.35 4.73
CA ARG A 122 -23.98 -15.93 4.97
C ARG A 122 -25.48 -15.71 4.98
N LEU A 123 -25.96 -15.09 6.06
CA LEU A 123 -27.34 -14.68 6.21
C LEU A 123 -27.38 -13.14 6.14
N ASP A 124 -28.11 -12.61 5.14
CA ASP A 124 -28.30 -11.17 4.95
C ASP A 124 -29.73 -10.82 5.39
N VAL A 125 -29.83 -9.87 6.33
CA VAL A 125 -31.08 -9.22 6.69
C VAL A 125 -30.98 -7.78 6.22
N GLU A 126 -31.74 -7.43 5.20
CA GLU A 126 -31.61 -6.14 4.54
C GLU A 126 -32.91 -5.72 3.82
N ASP A 127 -33.12 -4.42 3.75
CA ASP A 127 -34.11 -3.80 2.88
C ASP A 127 -33.34 -3.00 1.80
N THR A 128 -33.55 -3.36 0.56
CA THR A 128 -32.90 -2.73 -0.61
C THR A 128 -33.82 -1.77 -1.35
N THR A 129 -35.05 -1.56 -0.87
CA THR A 129 -35.96 -0.59 -1.45
C THR A 129 -35.45 0.84 -1.22
N SER A 130 -35.75 1.73 -2.14
CA SER A 130 -35.43 3.15 -1.96
C SER A 130 -36.15 3.70 -0.74
N ILE A 131 -35.48 4.56 0.02
CA ILE A 131 -36.12 5.34 1.09
C ILE A 131 -37.26 6.17 0.50
N SER A 132 -38.27 6.44 1.34
CA SER A 132 -39.42 7.25 0.94
C SER A 132 -39.00 8.69 0.56
N ASP A 133 -39.81 9.35 -0.25
CA ASP A 133 -39.59 10.75 -0.65
C ASP A 133 -39.51 11.66 0.58
N GLU A 134 -40.31 11.40 1.63
CA GLU A 134 -40.30 12.16 2.89
C GLU A 134 -38.92 12.03 3.61
N ILE A 135 -38.40 10.82 3.71
CA ILE A 135 -37.09 10.58 4.30
C ILE A 135 -35.98 11.18 3.43
N SER A 136 -36.10 11.07 2.10
CA SER A 136 -35.16 11.65 1.15
C SER A 136 -35.11 13.18 1.27
N ASP A 137 -36.27 13.86 1.33
CA ASP A 137 -36.37 15.30 1.52
C ASP A 137 -35.79 15.75 2.86
N LYS A 138 -36.05 14.98 3.92
CA LYS A 138 -35.44 15.22 5.25
C LYS A 138 -33.93 15.12 5.21
N MET A 139 -33.39 14.10 4.54
CA MET A 139 -31.98 13.91 4.35
C MET A 139 -31.33 15.07 3.59
N ILE A 140 -31.92 15.52 2.49
CA ILE A 140 -31.44 16.64 1.69
C ILE A 140 -31.42 17.94 2.50
N LYS A 141 -32.51 18.26 3.20
CA LYS A 141 -32.59 19.45 4.08
C LYS A 141 -31.53 19.43 5.19
N LEU A 142 -31.36 18.27 5.84
CA LEU A 142 -30.38 18.09 6.90
C LEU A 142 -28.96 18.24 6.35
N TYR A 143 -28.70 17.72 5.15
CA TYR A 143 -27.44 17.86 4.45
C TYR A 143 -27.12 19.34 4.12
N GLU A 144 -28.03 20.05 3.46
CA GLU A 144 -27.80 21.45 3.07
C GLU A 144 -27.61 22.37 4.31
N ALA A 145 -28.31 22.10 5.41
CA ALA A 145 -28.13 22.85 6.65
C ALA A 145 -26.77 22.63 7.35
N ASN A 146 -26.03 21.58 7.00
CA ASN A 146 -24.79 21.22 7.66
C ASN A 146 -23.55 21.20 6.76
N ILE A 147 -23.70 21.27 5.44
CA ILE A 147 -22.62 21.04 4.47
C ILE A 147 -21.41 21.96 4.65
N GLU A 148 -21.62 23.20 5.08
CA GLU A 148 -20.53 24.17 5.28
C GLU A 148 -19.53 23.74 6.34
N LYS A 149 -19.98 22.90 7.30
CA LYS A 149 -19.14 22.38 8.39
C LYS A 149 -18.07 21.40 7.92
N PHE A 150 -18.21 20.83 6.72
CA PHE A 150 -17.35 19.76 6.22
C PHE A 150 -16.35 20.26 5.19
N ASP A 151 -15.16 19.68 5.19
CA ASP A 151 -14.10 19.98 4.22
C ASP A 151 -14.31 19.16 2.92
N ILE A 152 -14.76 17.91 3.05
CA ILE A 152 -14.94 16.97 1.93
C ILE A 152 -16.10 16.02 2.21
N ILE A 153 -16.73 15.51 1.14
CA ILE A 153 -17.89 14.63 1.19
C ILE A 153 -17.56 13.32 0.48
N ILE A 154 -17.83 12.19 1.12
CA ILE A 154 -17.81 10.87 0.49
C ILE A 154 -19.24 10.36 0.35
N ILE A 155 -19.58 9.87 -0.85
CA ILE A 155 -20.84 9.17 -1.13
C ILE A 155 -20.49 7.71 -1.41
N SER A 156 -20.83 6.82 -0.46
CA SER A 156 -20.54 5.39 -0.49
C SER A 156 -21.82 4.60 -0.74
N ASP A 157 -22.03 4.22 -2.00
CA ASP A 157 -23.26 3.61 -2.50
C ASP A 157 -23.12 2.09 -2.61
N TYR A 158 -23.66 1.37 -1.63
CA TYR A 158 -23.73 -0.09 -1.61
C TYR A 158 -25.03 -0.65 -2.16
N LYS A 159 -25.86 0.21 -2.78
CA LYS A 159 -27.13 -0.19 -3.40
C LYS A 159 -28.09 -0.84 -2.39
N LYS A 160 -28.17 -0.26 -1.20
CA LYS A 160 -29.11 -0.68 -0.15
C LYS A 160 -30.27 0.32 0.05
N GLY A 161 -30.50 1.20 -0.93
CA GLY A 161 -31.69 2.04 -1.03
C GLY A 161 -31.62 3.38 -0.31
N VAL A 162 -30.60 3.70 0.47
CA VAL A 162 -30.41 5.04 1.05
C VAL A 162 -30.16 6.07 -0.06
N LEU A 163 -29.40 5.69 -1.06
CA LEU A 163 -29.03 6.52 -2.21
C LEU A 163 -29.81 6.10 -3.45
N ASN A 164 -30.68 6.98 -3.95
CA ASN A 164 -31.39 6.83 -5.21
C ASN A 164 -30.92 7.88 -6.25
N VAL A 165 -31.45 7.84 -7.47
CA VAL A 165 -31.02 8.74 -8.56
C VAL A 165 -31.27 10.20 -8.20
N GLN A 166 -32.44 10.51 -7.62
CA GLN A 166 -32.88 11.89 -7.33
C GLN A 166 -32.07 12.48 -6.18
N ASN A 167 -32.03 11.79 -5.03
CA ASN A 167 -31.36 12.34 -3.86
C ASN A 167 -29.84 12.44 -4.04
N THR A 168 -29.20 11.44 -4.69
CA THR A 168 -27.77 11.48 -4.94
C THR A 168 -27.38 12.64 -5.86
N ALA A 169 -28.13 12.84 -6.94
CA ALA A 169 -27.90 13.97 -7.85
C ALA A 169 -28.06 15.32 -7.14
N GLU A 170 -29.08 15.46 -6.25
CA GLU A 170 -29.28 16.70 -5.49
C GLU A 170 -28.19 16.92 -4.43
N LEU A 171 -27.72 15.87 -3.74
CA LEU A 171 -26.58 15.94 -2.82
C LEU A 171 -25.32 16.46 -3.53
N ILE A 172 -25.00 15.93 -4.72
CA ILE A 172 -23.84 16.38 -5.52
C ILE A 172 -24.03 17.83 -5.98
N LYS A 173 -25.22 18.22 -6.41
CA LYS A 173 -25.55 19.59 -6.84
C LYS A 173 -25.38 20.58 -5.68
N ILE A 174 -25.87 20.25 -4.48
CA ILE A 174 -25.68 21.05 -3.27
C ILE A 174 -24.19 21.17 -2.95
N ALA A 175 -23.44 20.07 -2.96
CA ALA A 175 -21.99 20.10 -2.73
C ALA A 175 -21.27 21.08 -3.69
N ASN A 176 -21.60 21.03 -4.98
CA ASN A 176 -21.03 21.93 -5.99
C ASN A 176 -21.41 23.40 -5.73
N LYS A 177 -22.65 23.67 -5.29
CA LYS A 177 -23.10 25.02 -4.91
C LYS A 177 -22.24 25.60 -3.76
N TYR A 178 -21.81 24.77 -2.83
CA TYR A 178 -20.97 25.15 -1.69
C TYR A 178 -19.47 24.88 -1.91
N ASN A 179 -19.05 24.62 -3.15
CA ASN A 179 -17.67 24.32 -3.54
C ASN A 179 -17.03 23.17 -2.74
N LYS A 180 -17.81 22.14 -2.38
CA LYS A 180 -17.32 20.95 -1.68
C LYS A 180 -17.02 19.83 -2.67
N MET A 181 -15.88 19.18 -2.49
CA MET A 181 -15.51 18.00 -3.27
C MET A 181 -16.35 16.80 -2.87
N THR A 182 -16.90 16.09 -3.86
CA THR A 182 -17.63 14.83 -3.66
C THR A 182 -16.87 13.66 -4.26
N LEU A 183 -16.56 12.67 -3.44
CA LEU A 183 -15.90 11.42 -3.84
C LEU A 183 -16.92 10.30 -3.82
N ILE A 184 -17.04 9.58 -4.93
CA ILE A 184 -18.05 8.53 -5.12
C ILE A 184 -17.40 7.16 -5.11
N ASP A 185 -17.84 6.29 -4.19
CA ASP A 185 -17.65 4.84 -4.25
C ASP A 185 -18.97 4.18 -4.62
N THR A 186 -19.01 3.47 -5.74
CA THR A 186 -20.27 3.00 -6.33
C THR A 186 -20.30 1.50 -6.56
N LYS A 187 -21.46 0.88 -6.29
CA LYS A 187 -21.84 -0.47 -6.73
C LYS A 187 -22.98 -0.43 -7.78
N GLU A 188 -23.41 0.76 -8.16
CA GLU A 188 -24.54 0.96 -9.08
C GLU A 188 -24.08 0.86 -10.54
N PRO A 189 -24.76 0.11 -11.41
CA PRO A 189 -24.42 0.01 -12.82
C PRO A 189 -24.82 1.23 -13.68
N SER A 190 -25.48 2.24 -13.09
CA SER A 190 -25.92 3.46 -13.78
C SER A 190 -25.15 4.67 -13.28
N TYR A 191 -24.52 5.39 -14.20
CA TYR A 191 -23.80 6.63 -13.90
C TYR A 191 -24.72 7.86 -13.75
N ALA A 192 -26.02 7.75 -14.03
CA ALA A 192 -26.95 8.89 -14.06
C ALA A 192 -27.01 9.67 -12.74
N LYS A 193 -26.83 8.99 -11.59
CA LYS A 193 -26.85 9.58 -10.27
C LYS A 193 -25.56 10.32 -9.89
N TYR A 194 -24.44 10.15 -10.61
CA TYR A 194 -23.13 10.69 -10.20
C TYR A 194 -22.65 11.86 -11.05
N LYS A 195 -23.59 12.54 -11.76
CA LYS A 195 -23.24 13.68 -12.61
C LYS A 195 -22.59 14.80 -11.81
N ASN A 196 -21.51 15.35 -12.38
CA ASN A 196 -20.73 16.47 -11.84
C ASN A 196 -20.08 16.17 -10.45
N ALA A 197 -19.86 14.89 -10.11
CA ALA A 197 -19.03 14.53 -8.96
C ALA A 197 -17.59 15.02 -9.17
N TYR A 198 -16.87 15.25 -8.07
CA TYR A 198 -15.46 15.62 -8.16
C TYR A 198 -14.60 14.42 -8.59
N LEU A 199 -14.81 13.25 -7.98
CA LEU A 199 -14.11 12.01 -8.29
C LEU A 199 -15.05 10.82 -8.21
N ILE A 200 -14.95 9.88 -9.17
CA ILE A 200 -15.63 8.58 -9.15
C ILE A 200 -14.58 7.48 -9.10
N LYS A 201 -14.74 6.55 -8.17
CA LYS A 201 -13.83 5.41 -7.94
C LYS A 201 -14.52 4.07 -8.25
N PRO A 202 -14.54 3.61 -9.49
CA PRO A 202 -14.97 2.24 -9.81
C PRO A 202 -13.82 1.24 -9.66
N ASN A 203 -14.15 -0.02 -9.38
CA ASN A 203 -13.27 -1.14 -9.73
C ASN A 203 -13.47 -1.55 -11.20
N LEU A 204 -12.71 -2.56 -11.70
CA LEU A 204 -12.81 -2.96 -13.11
C LEU A 204 -14.20 -3.47 -13.49
N ASP A 205 -14.84 -4.26 -12.63
CA ASP A 205 -16.19 -4.77 -12.90
C ASP A 205 -17.23 -3.67 -12.89
N GLU A 206 -17.14 -2.74 -11.95
CA GLU A 206 -17.97 -1.55 -11.88
C GLU A 206 -17.77 -0.65 -13.10
N LEU A 207 -16.51 -0.41 -13.49
CA LEU A 207 -16.18 0.38 -14.68
C LEU A 207 -16.76 -0.24 -15.95
N LYS A 208 -16.59 -1.55 -16.12
CA LYS A 208 -17.19 -2.32 -17.23
C LYS A 208 -18.72 -2.21 -17.22
N ASN A 209 -19.33 -2.35 -16.04
CA ASN A 209 -20.79 -2.29 -15.90
C ASN A 209 -21.35 -0.89 -16.17
N LEU A 210 -20.66 0.17 -15.72
CA LEU A 210 -21.04 1.56 -15.94
C LEU A 210 -20.93 1.98 -17.41
N THR A 211 -19.84 1.59 -18.09
CA THR A 211 -19.54 2.04 -19.44
C THR A 211 -19.99 1.08 -20.54
N LYS A 212 -20.24 -0.19 -20.19
CA LYS A 212 -20.46 -1.31 -21.12
C LYS A 212 -19.27 -1.55 -22.08
N MET A 213 -18.08 -1.13 -21.66
CA MET A 213 -16.84 -1.29 -22.43
C MET A 213 -15.96 -2.40 -21.85
N SER A 214 -15.06 -2.93 -22.67
CA SER A 214 -14.00 -3.85 -22.25
C SER A 214 -12.95 -3.12 -21.40
N VAL A 215 -12.33 -3.85 -20.42
CA VAL A 215 -11.33 -3.34 -19.48
C VAL A 215 -10.20 -4.37 -19.25
N ASN A 216 -9.81 -5.12 -20.28
CA ASN A 216 -8.87 -6.24 -20.17
C ASN A 216 -7.39 -5.83 -20.17
N ASN A 217 -7.08 -4.63 -20.62
CA ASN A 217 -5.72 -4.09 -20.71
C ASN A 217 -5.70 -2.60 -20.35
N ASP A 218 -4.50 -2.03 -20.23
CA ASP A 218 -4.29 -0.65 -19.79
C ASP A 218 -5.00 0.38 -20.70
N GLU A 219 -4.93 0.19 -22.01
CA GLU A 219 -5.55 1.11 -22.99
C GLU A 219 -7.08 1.09 -22.89
N GLU A 220 -7.67 -0.10 -22.76
CA GLU A 220 -9.12 -0.27 -22.58
C GLU A 220 -9.60 0.35 -21.27
N VAL A 221 -8.85 0.19 -20.16
CA VAL A 221 -9.17 0.82 -18.86
C VAL A 221 -9.13 2.34 -18.97
N VAL A 222 -8.09 2.90 -19.60
CA VAL A 222 -7.98 4.36 -19.81
C VAL A 222 -9.15 4.86 -20.65
N LYS A 223 -9.52 4.16 -21.72
CA LYS A 223 -10.63 4.52 -22.60
C LYS A 223 -11.96 4.48 -21.86
N ALA A 224 -12.24 3.40 -21.13
CA ALA A 224 -13.47 3.26 -20.34
C ALA A 224 -13.57 4.30 -19.21
N ALA A 225 -12.46 4.58 -18.51
CA ALA A 225 -12.43 5.59 -17.46
C ALA A 225 -12.67 7.01 -18.00
N ASN A 226 -12.10 7.35 -19.17
CA ASN A 226 -12.38 8.62 -19.84
C ASN A 226 -13.82 8.72 -20.36
N GLU A 227 -14.39 7.63 -20.84
CA GLU A 227 -15.81 7.58 -21.24
C GLU A 227 -16.73 7.85 -20.04
N LEU A 228 -16.49 7.15 -18.91
CA LEU A 228 -17.25 7.38 -17.67
C LEU A 228 -17.14 8.85 -17.22
N ARG A 229 -15.91 9.40 -17.28
CA ARG A 229 -15.67 10.81 -16.95
C ARG A 229 -16.46 11.76 -17.86
N ALA A 230 -16.46 11.52 -19.15
CA ALA A 230 -17.19 12.34 -20.11
C ALA A 230 -18.71 12.27 -19.91
N GLN A 231 -19.24 11.07 -19.67
CA GLN A 231 -20.68 10.85 -19.45
C GLN A 231 -21.19 11.48 -18.14
N THR A 232 -20.34 11.50 -17.10
CA THR A 232 -20.71 12.04 -15.79
C THR A 232 -20.36 13.51 -15.61
N GLY A 233 -19.41 14.04 -16.37
CA GLY A 233 -18.84 15.37 -16.13
C GLY A 233 -17.93 15.40 -14.88
N ALA A 234 -17.53 14.25 -14.34
CA ALA A 234 -16.63 14.18 -13.20
C ALA A 234 -15.27 14.80 -13.54
N LYS A 235 -14.62 15.41 -12.55
CA LYS A 235 -13.27 15.98 -12.76
C LYS A 235 -12.24 14.86 -12.91
N TYR A 236 -12.35 13.81 -12.10
CA TYR A 236 -11.46 12.66 -12.12
C TYR A 236 -12.23 11.34 -12.09
N VAL A 237 -11.64 10.30 -12.71
CA VAL A 237 -12.02 8.89 -12.47
C VAL A 237 -10.77 8.13 -12.05
N LEU A 238 -10.85 7.40 -10.93
CA LEU A 238 -9.81 6.52 -10.43
C LEU A 238 -10.31 5.08 -10.48
N ALA A 239 -9.88 4.31 -11.48
CA ALA A 239 -10.21 2.90 -11.59
C ALA A 239 -9.25 2.06 -10.75
N THR A 240 -9.78 1.30 -9.76
CA THR A 240 -8.98 0.33 -8.99
C THR A 240 -8.88 -1.00 -9.74
N ARG A 241 -7.68 -1.60 -9.80
CA ARG A 241 -7.32 -2.73 -10.68
C ARG A 241 -6.78 -3.93 -9.92
N GLY A 242 -7.10 -4.04 -8.65
CA GLY A 242 -6.59 -5.09 -7.76
C GLY A 242 -5.06 -5.09 -7.70
N LYS A 243 -4.43 -6.23 -8.00
CA LYS A 243 -2.96 -6.39 -7.99
C LYS A 243 -2.21 -5.45 -8.96
N ASP A 244 -2.87 -5.00 -10.01
CA ASP A 244 -2.27 -4.10 -11.02
C ASP A 244 -2.32 -2.62 -10.58
N GLY A 245 -2.84 -2.34 -9.38
CA GLY A 245 -2.88 -1.01 -8.78
C GLY A 245 -4.06 -0.18 -9.23
N MET A 246 -3.82 1.02 -9.77
CA MET A 246 -4.88 1.99 -10.10
C MET A 246 -4.59 2.74 -11.40
N THR A 247 -5.64 3.22 -12.05
CA THR A 247 -5.55 4.11 -13.21
C THR A 247 -6.36 5.37 -12.93
N LEU A 248 -5.68 6.52 -12.88
CA LEU A 248 -6.27 7.84 -12.72
C LEU A 248 -6.38 8.52 -14.09
N VAL A 249 -7.54 9.13 -14.40
CA VAL A 249 -7.74 9.97 -15.59
C VAL A 249 -8.36 11.32 -15.21
N ASP A 250 -7.92 12.39 -15.91
CA ASP A 250 -8.42 13.77 -15.78
C ASP A 250 -9.02 14.32 -17.08
N GLY A 251 -9.05 13.51 -18.15
CA GLY A 251 -9.53 13.85 -19.48
C GLY A 251 -8.49 14.51 -20.38
N LYS A 252 -7.33 14.88 -19.88
CA LYS A 252 -6.18 15.37 -20.66
C LYS A 252 -5.01 14.43 -20.60
N SER A 253 -4.86 13.78 -19.45
CA SER A 253 -3.78 12.85 -19.14
C SER A 253 -4.31 11.65 -18.37
N PHE A 254 -3.45 10.64 -18.24
CA PHE A 254 -3.69 9.50 -17.35
C PHE A 254 -2.41 9.14 -16.61
N GLN A 255 -2.58 8.47 -15.48
CA GLN A 255 -1.49 7.94 -14.69
C GLN A 255 -1.83 6.53 -14.23
N HIS A 256 -0.95 5.57 -14.52
CA HIS A 256 -0.99 4.25 -13.90
C HIS A 256 -0.16 4.28 -12.62
N ILE A 257 -0.76 3.84 -11.52
CA ILE A 257 -0.13 3.68 -10.21
C ILE A 257 -0.04 2.19 -9.98
N ARG A 258 1.17 1.63 -9.99
CA ARG A 258 1.39 0.18 -9.86
C ARG A 258 1.00 -0.30 -8.48
N GLY A 259 0.49 -1.54 -8.39
CA GLY A 259 0.23 -2.18 -7.11
C GLY A 259 1.51 -2.45 -6.32
N VAL A 260 1.47 -2.23 -5.03
CA VAL A 260 2.64 -2.34 -4.12
C VAL A 260 2.66 -3.68 -3.37
N SER A 261 1.50 -4.31 -3.17
CA SER A 261 1.37 -5.52 -2.35
C SER A 261 2.04 -6.74 -2.96
N LYS A 262 2.89 -7.41 -2.19
CA LYS A 262 3.52 -8.71 -2.54
C LYS A 262 2.72 -9.91 -2.04
N GLU A 263 1.98 -9.76 -0.94
CA GLU A 263 1.17 -10.80 -0.31
C GLU A 263 -0.23 -10.25 -0.04
N VAL A 264 -1.25 -10.96 -0.50
CA VAL A 264 -2.66 -10.59 -0.33
C VAL A 264 -3.33 -11.66 0.53
N TYR A 265 -3.81 -11.27 1.72
CA TYR A 265 -4.55 -12.15 2.63
C TYR A 265 -6.05 -11.98 2.48
N ASP A 266 -6.54 -10.74 2.41
CA ASP A 266 -7.96 -10.43 2.29
C ASP A 266 -8.14 -9.13 1.50
N VAL A 267 -9.05 -9.13 0.54
CA VAL A 267 -9.34 -7.93 -0.27
C VAL A 267 -10.60 -7.19 0.21
N SER A 268 -11.20 -7.67 1.31
CA SER A 268 -12.44 -7.09 1.85
C SER A 268 -12.14 -5.73 2.50
N GLY A 269 -12.70 -4.65 1.95
CA GLY A 269 -12.49 -3.29 2.47
C GLY A 269 -11.45 -2.48 1.71
N ALA A 270 -10.69 -3.08 0.78
CA ALA A 270 -9.68 -2.36 -0.02
C ALA A 270 -10.24 -1.11 -0.72
N GLY A 271 -11.44 -1.21 -1.28
CA GLY A 271 -12.14 -0.08 -1.89
C GLY A 271 -12.47 1.03 -0.90
N ASP A 272 -12.89 0.66 0.32
CA ASP A 272 -13.21 1.59 1.41
C ASP A 272 -11.95 2.32 1.89
N THR A 273 -10.84 1.59 2.00
CA THR A 273 -9.53 2.17 2.34
C THR A 273 -9.08 3.15 1.27
N VAL A 274 -9.20 2.80 -0.02
CA VAL A 274 -8.84 3.70 -1.14
C VAL A 274 -9.64 5.00 -1.07
N ILE A 275 -10.97 4.94 -0.97
CA ILE A 275 -11.79 6.17 -0.97
C ILE A 275 -11.54 7.03 0.27
N SER A 276 -11.26 6.41 1.42
CA SER A 276 -10.91 7.10 2.65
C SER A 276 -9.61 7.89 2.51
N TYR A 277 -8.55 7.26 1.99
CA TYR A 277 -7.26 7.93 1.82
C TYR A 277 -7.23 8.92 0.65
N LEU A 278 -8.09 8.76 -0.36
CA LEU A 278 -8.35 9.82 -1.34
C LEU A 278 -8.94 11.06 -0.67
N ALA A 279 -9.88 10.89 0.26
CA ALA A 279 -10.45 12.00 0.99
C ALA A 279 -9.42 12.67 1.91
N VAL A 280 -8.60 11.88 2.62
CA VAL A 280 -7.53 12.42 3.49
C VAL A 280 -6.56 13.28 2.69
N GLY A 281 -6.04 12.79 1.55
CA GLY A 281 -5.10 13.55 0.74
C GLY A 281 -5.72 14.82 0.16
N LEU A 282 -6.88 14.72 -0.48
CA LEU A 282 -7.56 15.86 -1.11
C LEU A 282 -7.98 16.93 -0.09
N ALA A 283 -8.49 16.53 1.09
CA ALA A 283 -8.83 17.48 2.14
C ALA A 283 -7.61 18.19 2.73
N ASN A 284 -6.42 17.60 2.62
CA ASN A 284 -5.14 18.18 3.02
C ASN A 284 -4.36 18.82 1.84
N ASP A 285 -5.05 19.14 0.74
CA ASP A 285 -4.51 19.86 -0.42
C ASP A 285 -3.37 19.13 -1.15
N PHE A 286 -3.32 17.79 -1.07
CA PHE A 286 -2.37 17.01 -1.86
C PHE A 286 -2.78 17.02 -3.33
N GLU A 287 -1.78 17.02 -4.21
CA GLU A 287 -2.03 16.81 -5.65
C GLU A 287 -2.69 15.45 -5.88
N ILE A 288 -3.58 15.37 -6.87
CA ILE A 288 -4.39 14.17 -7.09
C ILE A 288 -3.54 12.90 -7.36
N GLY A 289 -2.41 13.05 -8.03
CA GLY A 289 -1.47 11.94 -8.28
C GLY A 289 -0.82 11.42 -7.00
N ASP A 290 -0.40 12.31 -6.10
CA ASP A 290 0.18 11.95 -4.80
C ASP A 290 -0.91 11.36 -3.87
N THR A 291 -2.12 11.91 -3.93
CA THR A 291 -3.29 11.38 -3.22
C THR A 291 -3.60 9.95 -3.64
N ALA A 292 -3.57 9.66 -4.94
CA ALA A 292 -3.81 8.32 -5.46
C ALA A 292 -2.69 7.33 -5.07
N ARG A 293 -1.43 7.78 -5.01
CA ARG A 293 -0.31 6.97 -4.48
C ARG A 293 -0.49 6.67 -2.99
N LEU A 294 -0.89 7.67 -2.20
CA LEU A 294 -1.19 7.50 -0.77
C LEU A 294 -2.28 6.43 -0.58
N ALA A 295 -3.37 6.52 -1.33
CA ALA A 295 -4.48 5.56 -1.28
C ALA A 295 -4.04 4.14 -1.70
N ASN A 296 -3.14 4.02 -2.67
CA ASN A 296 -2.59 2.75 -3.11
C ASN A 296 -1.71 2.09 -2.03
N ILE A 297 -0.86 2.87 -1.35
CA ILE A 297 -0.03 2.38 -0.24
C ILE A 297 -0.93 1.92 0.92
N ALA A 298 -1.91 2.73 1.33
CA ALA A 298 -2.84 2.37 2.39
C ALA A 298 -3.60 1.07 2.08
N SER A 299 -4.11 0.94 0.86
CA SER A 299 -4.78 -0.29 0.41
C SER A 299 -3.85 -1.50 0.39
N SER A 300 -2.57 -1.34 0.03
CA SER A 300 -1.59 -2.43 0.04
C SER A 300 -1.31 -2.95 1.45
N ILE A 301 -1.27 -2.05 2.44
CA ILE A 301 -1.13 -2.43 3.85
C ILE A 301 -2.39 -3.16 4.33
N GLU A 302 -3.57 -2.66 3.99
CA GLU A 302 -4.85 -3.26 4.38
C GLU A 302 -4.98 -4.69 3.87
N VAL A 303 -4.78 -4.95 2.57
CA VAL A 303 -4.92 -6.29 1.97
C VAL A 303 -3.86 -7.29 2.47
N SER A 304 -2.80 -6.84 3.12
CA SER A 304 -1.81 -7.68 3.80
C SER A 304 -2.24 -8.13 5.19
N LYS A 305 -3.39 -7.67 5.68
CA LYS A 305 -3.96 -8.02 6.99
C LYS A 305 -5.19 -8.92 6.82
N MET A 306 -5.60 -9.57 7.89
CA MET A 306 -6.80 -10.40 7.89
C MET A 306 -8.04 -9.58 8.23
N GLY A 307 -9.09 -9.69 7.43
CA GLY A 307 -10.35 -8.97 7.58
C GLY A 307 -10.26 -7.50 7.17
N THR A 308 -11.36 -6.77 7.35
CA THR A 308 -11.38 -5.31 7.10
C THR A 308 -10.52 -4.60 8.14
N TYR A 309 -9.31 -4.22 7.75
CA TYR A 309 -8.35 -3.54 8.61
C TYR A 309 -8.31 -2.04 8.34
N ALA A 310 -8.39 -1.21 9.37
CA ALA A 310 -8.26 0.23 9.23
C ALA A 310 -6.79 0.65 9.44
N VAL A 311 -6.15 1.12 8.41
CA VAL A 311 -4.74 1.53 8.39
C VAL A 311 -4.56 2.89 9.07
N SER A 312 -3.46 3.12 9.78
CA SER A 312 -3.11 4.42 10.37
C SER A 312 -2.09 5.17 9.51
N ILE A 313 -1.97 6.47 9.74
CA ILE A 313 -0.94 7.31 9.09
C ILE A 313 0.47 6.85 9.48
N GLU A 314 0.65 6.42 10.73
CA GLU A 314 1.92 5.91 11.24
C GLU A 314 2.36 4.64 10.51
N GLU A 315 1.44 3.70 10.27
CA GLU A 315 1.73 2.48 9.49
C GLU A 315 2.13 2.79 8.05
N ILE A 316 1.53 3.81 7.43
CA ILE A 316 1.92 4.26 6.09
C ILE A 316 3.32 4.85 6.11
N LYS A 317 3.66 5.68 7.10
CA LYS A 317 5.02 6.23 7.27
C LYS A 317 6.06 5.13 7.45
N GLU A 318 5.77 4.15 8.30
CA GLU A 318 6.64 2.99 8.49
C GLU A 318 6.84 2.17 7.21
N HIS A 319 5.78 2.01 6.43
CA HIS A 319 5.84 1.28 5.15
C HIS A 319 6.72 2.02 4.14
N ILE A 320 6.54 3.34 3.99
CA ILE A 320 7.34 4.18 3.09
C ILE A 320 8.82 4.18 3.53
N ASN A 321 9.09 4.30 4.83
CA ASN A 321 10.46 4.27 5.35
C ASN A 321 11.14 2.93 5.06
N LYS A 322 10.42 1.80 5.23
CA LYS A 322 10.95 0.48 4.87
C LYS A 322 11.22 0.33 3.37
N GLU A 323 10.36 0.89 2.51
CA GLU A 323 10.60 0.90 1.06
C GLU A 323 11.78 1.81 0.69
N ASN A 324 11.90 2.97 1.33
CA ASN A 324 13.03 3.87 1.14
C ASN A 324 14.36 3.27 1.63
N ASP A 325 14.36 2.52 2.72
CA ASP A 325 15.54 1.77 3.19
C ASP A 325 15.99 0.69 2.19
N VAL A 326 15.11 0.24 1.31
CA VAL A 326 15.37 -0.79 0.27
C VAL A 326 15.53 -0.17 -1.13
N SER A 327 15.34 1.16 -1.29
CA SER A 327 15.44 1.76 -2.63
C SER A 327 16.89 1.73 -3.15
N TYR A 328 17.05 1.36 -4.42
CA TYR A 328 18.30 1.32 -5.16
C TYR A 328 19.15 2.61 -5.00
N ASP A 329 18.51 3.79 -5.15
CA ASP A 329 19.20 5.08 -5.09
C ASP A 329 19.81 5.36 -3.71
N ASN A 330 19.16 4.91 -2.61
CA ASN A 330 19.68 5.08 -1.26
C ASN A 330 20.86 4.13 -0.95
N LYS A 331 21.02 3.05 -1.72
CA LYS A 331 22.14 2.14 -1.58
C LYS A 331 23.40 2.53 -2.35
N LEU A 332 23.34 3.61 -3.16
CA LEU A 332 24.43 4.11 -3.99
C LEU A 332 24.88 5.54 -3.61
N PRO A 333 25.15 5.83 -2.33
CA PRO A 333 25.61 7.15 -1.93
C PRO A 333 27.03 7.43 -2.46
N SER A 334 27.37 8.71 -2.56
CA SER A 334 28.78 9.09 -2.74
C SER A 334 29.64 8.65 -1.53
N VAL A 335 30.93 8.51 -1.71
CA VAL A 335 31.84 8.11 -0.62
C VAL A 335 31.74 9.04 0.59
N ASP A 336 31.55 10.37 0.35
CA ASP A 336 31.43 11.37 1.42
C ASP A 336 30.10 11.26 2.19
N GLU A 337 29.01 11.02 1.49
CA GLU A 337 27.70 10.75 2.10
C GLU A 337 27.69 9.47 2.87
N LEU A 338 28.26 8.39 2.30
CA LEU A 338 28.35 7.09 2.98
C LEU A 338 29.15 7.21 4.28
N ALA A 339 30.26 7.92 4.28
CA ALA A 339 31.08 8.11 5.49
C ALA A 339 30.26 8.77 6.62
N LYS A 340 29.43 9.78 6.31
CA LYS A 340 28.53 10.42 7.29
C LYS A 340 27.44 9.46 7.80
N ILE A 341 26.82 8.71 6.90
CA ILE A 341 25.80 7.71 7.22
C ILE A 341 26.40 6.67 8.18
N LEU A 342 27.55 6.10 7.82
CA LEU A 342 28.19 5.08 8.63
C LEU A 342 28.65 5.59 10.00
N GLN A 343 29.01 6.86 10.11
CA GLN A 343 29.32 7.46 11.40
C GLN A 343 28.07 7.53 12.30
N ALA A 344 26.96 8.01 11.78
CA ALA A 344 25.68 8.05 12.52
C ALA A 344 25.21 6.65 12.94
N GLU A 345 25.40 5.64 12.10
CA GLU A 345 25.02 4.26 12.43
C GLU A 345 25.93 3.63 13.51
N ARG A 346 27.24 3.97 13.53
CA ARG A 346 28.15 3.58 14.61
C ARG A 346 27.76 4.17 15.97
N GLU A 347 27.31 5.43 15.98
CA GLU A 347 26.82 6.08 17.21
C GLU A 347 25.61 5.34 17.79
N LYS A 348 24.84 4.63 16.95
CA LYS A 348 23.74 3.73 17.35
C LYS A 348 24.21 2.32 17.74
N GLY A 349 25.54 2.06 17.75
CA GLY A 349 26.12 0.77 18.12
C GLY A 349 26.15 -0.29 17.02
N LYS A 350 25.83 0.07 15.76
CA LYS A 350 25.83 -0.89 14.64
C LYS A 350 27.25 -1.19 14.16
N LYS A 351 27.48 -2.45 13.79
CA LYS A 351 28.75 -2.96 13.23
C LYS A 351 28.74 -2.91 11.71
N ILE A 352 29.78 -2.32 11.14
CA ILE A 352 29.97 -2.13 9.71
C ILE A 352 30.91 -3.20 9.15
N VAL A 353 30.43 -3.94 8.17
CA VAL A 353 31.18 -4.93 7.39
C VAL A 353 31.50 -4.33 6.03
N PHE A 354 32.76 -4.43 5.60
CA PHE A 354 33.21 -4.01 4.29
C PHE A 354 33.73 -5.19 3.49
N THR A 355 33.38 -5.21 2.21
CA THR A 355 34.04 -6.08 1.22
C THR A 355 34.25 -5.31 -0.07
N ASN A 356 35.14 -5.79 -0.95
CA ASN A 356 35.31 -5.22 -2.28
C ASN A 356 35.61 -6.26 -3.34
N GLY A 357 35.32 -5.91 -4.59
CA GLY A 357 35.62 -6.74 -5.76
C GLY A 357 35.22 -6.11 -7.08
N CYS A 358 35.61 -6.76 -8.17
CA CYS A 358 35.21 -6.34 -9.52
C CYS A 358 33.76 -6.70 -9.83
N PHE A 359 33.27 -7.84 -9.38
CA PHE A 359 31.89 -8.37 -9.61
C PHE A 359 31.46 -8.34 -11.08
N ASP A 360 32.39 -8.58 -12.02
CA ASP A 360 32.20 -8.36 -13.43
C ASP A 360 31.05 -9.22 -14.03
N ILE A 361 31.09 -10.55 -13.85
CA ILE A 361 29.95 -11.40 -14.16
C ILE A 361 29.43 -11.95 -12.83
N PHE A 362 28.26 -11.50 -12.42
CA PHE A 362 27.66 -11.93 -11.17
C PHE A 362 27.23 -13.41 -11.25
N HIS A 363 27.56 -14.20 -10.25
CA HIS A 363 27.21 -15.62 -10.18
C HIS A 363 26.92 -16.07 -8.74
N VAL A 364 26.39 -17.30 -8.59
CA VAL A 364 25.97 -17.83 -7.28
C VAL A 364 27.09 -17.82 -6.21
N GLY A 365 28.37 -17.90 -6.62
CA GLY A 365 29.50 -17.76 -5.72
C GLY A 365 29.55 -16.39 -5.05
N HIS A 366 29.33 -15.31 -5.82
CA HIS A 366 29.25 -13.95 -5.29
C HIS A 366 28.03 -13.78 -4.35
N SER A 367 26.86 -14.28 -4.74
CA SER A 367 25.65 -14.20 -3.91
C SER A 367 25.83 -14.89 -2.55
N ARG A 368 26.40 -16.11 -2.54
CA ARG A 368 26.65 -16.85 -1.29
C ARG A 368 27.70 -16.16 -0.41
N TYR A 369 28.75 -15.64 -1.04
CA TYR A 369 29.80 -14.90 -0.37
C TYR A 369 29.24 -13.64 0.31
N LEU A 370 28.51 -12.80 -0.40
CA LEU A 370 27.93 -11.57 0.14
C LEU A 370 26.92 -11.86 1.27
N ARG A 371 26.10 -12.90 1.11
CA ARG A 371 25.21 -13.35 2.18
C ARG A 371 25.97 -13.81 3.43
N GLN A 372 27.10 -14.50 3.27
CA GLN A 372 27.95 -14.86 4.41
C GLN A 372 28.59 -13.61 5.02
N ALA A 373 29.11 -12.69 4.21
CA ALA A 373 29.70 -11.43 4.67
C ALA A 373 28.71 -10.62 5.53
N SER A 374 27.45 -10.54 5.12
CA SER A 374 26.43 -9.79 5.86
C SER A 374 26.10 -10.35 7.24
N THR A 375 26.42 -11.61 7.53
CA THR A 375 26.18 -12.20 8.87
C THR A 375 27.19 -11.77 9.95
N TYR A 376 28.23 -11.05 9.58
CA TYR A 376 29.28 -10.63 10.54
C TYR A 376 29.00 -9.27 11.18
N GLY A 377 28.04 -8.49 10.68
CA GLY A 377 27.63 -7.21 11.25
C GLY A 377 26.24 -6.79 10.80
N ASP A 378 25.87 -5.54 11.10
CA ASP A 378 24.54 -5.00 10.86
C ASP A 378 24.41 -4.32 9.49
N ILE A 379 25.53 -3.82 8.94
CA ILE A 379 25.59 -3.05 7.70
C ILE A 379 26.68 -3.65 6.81
N LEU A 380 26.32 -4.15 5.63
CA LEU A 380 27.28 -4.61 4.62
C LEU A 380 27.48 -3.52 3.55
N VAL A 381 28.72 -3.04 3.44
CA VAL A 381 29.18 -2.13 2.39
C VAL A 381 30.02 -2.90 1.36
N VAL A 382 29.68 -2.73 0.09
CA VAL A 382 30.40 -3.35 -1.03
C VAL A 382 31.12 -2.27 -1.85
N GLY A 383 32.45 -2.31 -1.86
CA GLY A 383 33.29 -1.49 -2.72
C GLY A 383 33.42 -2.14 -4.11
N VAL A 384 33.07 -1.41 -5.17
CA VAL A 384 33.15 -1.88 -6.57
C VAL A 384 34.29 -1.17 -7.28
N ASN A 385 35.22 -1.93 -7.89
CA ASN A 385 36.26 -1.36 -8.73
C ASN A 385 35.65 -0.70 -9.98
N SER A 386 36.06 0.53 -10.31
CA SER A 386 35.67 1.18 -11.55
C SER A 386 36.10 0.37 -12.79
N ASP A 387 35.49 0.63 -13.92
CA ASP A 387 35.87 -0.02 -15.19
C ASP A 387 37.34 0.22 -15.53
N ALA A 388 37.86 1.41 -15.26
CA ALA A 388 39.26 1.75 -15.45
C ALA A 388 40.18 0.91 -14.56
N SER A 389 39.82 0.72 -13.27
CA SER A 389 40.56 -0.12 -12.33
C SER A 389 40.51 -1.59 -12.76
N VAL A 390 39.35 -2.10 -13.18
CA VAL A 390 39.23 -3.49 -13.66
C VAL A 390 40.07 -3.75 -14.91
N LYS A 391 40.13 -2.80 -15.87
CA LYS A 391 40.99 -2.90 -17.05
C LYS A 391 42.47 -3.01 -16.67
N ARG A 392 42.92 -2.23 -15.70
CA ARG A 392 44.31 -2.30 -15.19
C ARG A 392 44.62 -3.65 -14.52
N LEU A 393 43.67 -4.16 -13.72
CA LEU A 393 43.84 -5.37 -12.91
C LEU A 393 43.66 -6.69 -13.68
N LYS A 394 42.77 -6.71 -14.70
CA LYS A 394 42.31 -7.92 -15.40
C LYS A 394 42.51 -7.92 -16.91
N GLY A 395 43.07 -6.84 -17.46
CA GLY A 395 43.34 -6.67 -18.86
C GLY A 395 42.26 -5.90 -19.65
N PRO A 396 42.57 -5.45 -20.89
CA PRO A 396 41.77 -4.50 -21.67
C PRO A 396 40.39 -5.04 -22.09
N GLU A 397 40.21 -6.36 -22.13
CA GLU A 397 38.92 -6.99 -22.48
C GLU A 397 37.95 -7.11 -21.27
N ARG A 398 38.31 -6.55 -20.15
CA ARG A 398 37.50 -6.56 -18.92
C ARG A 398 37.27 -5.14 -18.43
N PRO A 399 36.15 -4.83 -17.78
CA PRO A 399 35.05 -5.74 -17.46
C PRO A 399 34.16 -6.02 -18.69
N ILE A 400 33.29 -7.05 -18.58
CA ILE A 400 32.26 -7.37 -19.59
C ILE A 400 31.00 -6.54 -19.32
N ILE A 401 30.70 -6.30 -18.05
CA ILE A 401 29.52 -5.55 -17.56
C ILE A 401 30.01 -4.22 -17.01
N SER A 402 29.34 -3.12 -17.35
CA SER A 402 29.71 -1.76 -16.94
C SER A 402 29.66 -1.58 -15.42
N GLU A 403 30.39 -0.60 -14.88
CA GLU A 403 30.39 -0.33 -13.44
C GLU A 403 29.00 0.04 -12.93
N GLU A 404 28.18 0.75 -13.72
CA GLU A 404 26.81 1.11 -13.39
C GLU A 404 25.94 -0.14 -13.22
N GLU A 405 25.95 -1.04 -14.20
CA GLU A 405 25.19 -2.30 -14.16
C GLU A 405 25.65 -3.22 -13.02
N ARG A 406 26.97 -3.27 -12.75
CA ARG A 406 27.52 -4.06 -11.63
C ARG A 406 27.08 -3.53 -10.27
N MET A 407 27.04 -2.21 -10.10
CA MET A 407 26.59 -1.55 -8.91
C MET A 407 25.07 -1.76 -8.71
N GLU A 408 24.29 -1.67 -9.76
CA GLU A 408 22.85 -1.92 -9.76
C GLU A 408 22.52 -3.34 -9.29
N LEU A 409 23.12 -4.34 -9.90
CA LEU A 409 22.95 -5.75 -9.51
C LEU A 409 23.32 -6.03 -8.05
N LEU A 410 24.33 -5.35 -7.50
CA LEU A 410 24.73 -5.50 -6.12
C LEU A 410 23.77 -4.79 -5.16
N ALA A 411 23.27 -3.62 -5.53
CA ALA A 411 22.32 -2.87 -4.74
C ALA A 411 20.96 -3.58 -4.61
N ASP A 412 20.55 -4.35 -5.62
CA ASP A 412 19.33 -5.17 -5.59
C ASP A 412 19.41 -6.37 -4.62
N LEU A 413 20.61 -6.71 -4.14
CA LEU A 413 20.74 -7.80 -3.17
C LEU A 413 20.26 -7.36 -1.79
N GLN A 414 19.35 -8.12 -1.21
CA GLN A 414 18.80 -7.87 0.12
C GLN A 414 19.88 -7.83 1.23
N CYS A 415 20.95 -8.60 1.08
CA CYS A 415 22.04 -8.67 2.06
C CYS A 415 23.05 -7.51 1.95
N VAL A 416 22.94 -6.64 0.95
CA VAL A 416 23.83 -5.50 0.73
C VAL A 416 23.12 -4.23 1.18
N SER A 417 23.75 -3.49 2.08
CA SER A 417 23.22 -2.23 2.60
C SER A 417 23.64 -1.04 1.74
N TYR A 418 24.91 -0.98 1.33
CA TYR A 418 25.44 0.08 0.48
C TYR A 418 26.44 -0.45 -0.54
N VAL A 419 26.47 0.16 -1.71
CA VAL A 419 27.46 -0.08 -2.76
C VAL A 419 28.13 1.24 -3.10
N VAL A 420 29.44 1.24 -3.20
CA VAL A 420 30.24 2.44 -3.50
C VAL A 420 31.36 2.12 -4.47
N LYS A 421 31.56 2.99 -5.45
CA LYS A 421 32.63 2.87 -6.45
C LYS A 421 33.93 3.45 -5.91
N PHE A 422 35.06 2.85 -6.31
CA PHE A 422 36.39 3.41 -6.13
C PHE A 422 37.24 3.21 -7.39
N GLU A 423 38.18 4.14 -7.61
CA GLU A 423 38.97 4.22 -8.85
C GLU A 423 40.39 3.65 -8.72
N GLU A 424 40.84 3.52 -7.49
CA GLU A 424 42.16 3.04 -7.15
C GLU A 424 42.29 1.51 -7.39
N ASP A 425 43.53 1.04 -7.55
CA ASP A 425 43.78 -0.39 -7.74
C ASP A 425 43.58 -1.21 -6.45
N THR A 426 43.64 -0.54 -5.30
CA THR A 426 43.33 -1.11 -3.99
C THR A 426 42.30 -0.28 -3.24
N PRO A 427 41.47 -0.86 -2.38
CA PRO A 427 40.45 -0.14 -1.62
C PRO A 427 40.99 0.59 -0.37
N TYR A 428 42.29 0.81 -0.25
CA TYR A 428 42.91 1.33 0.98
C TYR A 428 42.36 2.68 1.41
N GLU A 429 42.31 3.66 0.50
CA GLU A 429 41.81 5.01 0.81
C GLU A 429 40.31 4.99 1.12
N LEU A 430 39.54 4.14 0.40
CA LEU A 430 38.13 3.94 0.69
C LEU A 430 37.92 3.37 2.10
N ILE A 431 38.64 2.32 2.47
CA ILE A 431 38.60 1.72 3.82
C ILE A 431 38.98 2.74 4.90
N LYS A 432 40.03 3.52 4.65
CA LYS A 432 40.49 4.59 5.55
C LYS A 432 39.40 5.65 5.77
N LYS A 433 38.62 5.98 4.76
CA LYS A 433 37.53 6.96 4.84
C LYS A 433 36.28 6.40 5.49
N LEU A 434 35.88 5.17 5.16
CA LEU A 434 34.68 4.52 5.67
C LEU A 434 34.86 3.91 7.06
N GLN A 435 36.09 3.52 7.44
CA GLN A 435 36.47 2.97 8.73
C GLN A 435 35.57 1.81 9.20
N PRO A 436 35.48 0.69 8.46
CA PRO A 436 34.64 -0.44 8.85
C PRO A 436 35.18 -1.14 10.11
N ASP A 437 34.30 -1.87 10.80
CA ASP A 437 34.64 -2.70 11.95
C ASP A 437 35.17 -4.08 11.53
N ILE A 438 34.72 -4.56 10.37
CA ILE A 438 35.08 -5.87 9.83
C ILE A 438 35.35 -5.75 8.32
N ILE A 439 36.48 -6.31 7.88
CA ILE A 439 36.72 -6.53 6.45
C ILE A 439 36.52 -8.01 6.15
N THR A 440 35.76 -8.32 5.09
CA THR A 440 35.62 -9.69 4.60
C THR A 440 36.31 -9.86 3.25
N LYS A 441 36.90 -11.02 3.02
CA LYS A 441 37.46 -11.47 1.74
C LYS A 441 37.06 -12.91 1.48
N GLY A 442 36.79 -13.21 0.20
CA GLY A 442 36.50 -14.58 -0.22
C GLY A 442 37.74 -15.26 -0.77
N GLY A 443 37.98 -16.52 -0.43
CA GLY A 443 39.02 -17.33 -1.01
C GLY A 443 40.20 -17.70 -0.13
N ASP A 444 41.34 -17.98 -0.77
CA ASP A 444 42.54 -18.47 -0.14
C ASP A 444 43.49 -17.33 0.30
N TYR A 445 42.90 -16.14 0.57
CA TYR A 445 43.68 -15.03 1.11
C TYR A 445 44.17 -15.33 2.53
N LYS A 446 45.41 -14.99 2.81
CA LYS A 446 45.85 -14.92 4.20
C LYS A 446 45.42 -13.60 4.80
N PRO A 447 44.98 -13.57 6.07
CA PRO A 447 44.56 -12.33 6.73
C PRO A 447 45.58 -11.18 6.63
N GLU A 448 46.90 -11.54 6.59
CA GLU A 448 48.01 -10.60 6.47
C GLU A 448 48.08 -9.89 5.11
N GLU A 449 47.50 -10.48 4.08
CA GLU A 449 47.52 -9.96 2.70
C GLU A 449 46.33 -9.06 2.39
N VAL A 450 45.36 -8.91 3.35
CA VAL A 450 44.15 -8.15 3.13
C VAL A 450 44.42 -6.66 3.32
N VAL A 451 44.22 -5.89 2.26
CA VAL A 451 44.37 -4.43 2.26
C VAL A 451 43.43 -3.80 3.27
N GLY A 452 43.94 -2.88 4.10
CA GLY A 452 43.19 -2.19 5.16
C GLY A 452 43.08 -2.95 6.48
N LYS A 453 43.76 -4.10 6.63
CA LYS A 453 43.85 -4.83 7.89
C LYS A 453 44.37 -3.95 9.01
N ASP A 454 45.44 -3.21 8.76
CA ASP A 454 46.07 -2.28 9.70
C ASP A 454 45.06 -1.22 10.22
N ILE A 455 44.21 -0.69 9.35
CA ILE A 455 43.19 0.30 9.69
C ILE A 455 42.13 -0.30 10.62
N VAL A 456 41.63 -1.49 10.28
CA VAL A 456 40.56 -2.15 11.02
C VAL A 456 41.05 -2.65 12.39
N GLU A 457 42.21 -3.30 12.44
CA GLU A 457 42.76 -3.82 13.70
C GLU A 457 43.19 -2.72 14.67
N ALA A 458 43.68 -1.56 14.17
CA ALA A 458 43.98 -0.40 15.01
C ALA A 458 42.74 0.16 15.76
N ARG A 459 41.53 -0.20 15.32
CA ARG A 459 40.26 0.18 15.95
C ARG A 459 39.58 -0.95 16.73
N GLY A 460 40.26 -2.08 16.90
CA GLY A 460 39.71 -3.26 17.58
C GLY A 460 38.77 -4.11 16.69
N GLY A 461 38.77 -3.87 15.40
CA GLY A 461 38.03 -4.68 14.42
C GLY A 461 38.83 -5.91 13.98
N LYS A 462 38.37 -6.61 12.94
CA LYS A 462 39.00 -7.84 12.45
C LYS A 462 38.80 -8.07 10.94
N VAL A 463 39.71 -8.89 10.39
CA VAL A 463 39.60 -9.45 9.04
C VAL A 463 38.99 -10.86 9.12
N VAL A 464 38.04 -11.17 8.24
CA VAL A 464 37.38 -12.47 8.14
C VAL A 464 37.49 -13.03 6.73
N ILE A 465 38.07 -14.21 6.60
CA ILE A 465 38.16 -14.92 5.32
C ILE A 465 36.94 -15.85 5.18
N CYS A 466 36.14 -15.61 4.16
CA CYS A 466 34.92 -16.36 3.86
C CYS A 466 35.26 -17.55 2.94
N LYS A 467 34.63 -18.70 3.16
CA LYS A 467 34.80 -19.87 2.29
C LYS A 467 34.18 -19.61 0.91
N LEU A 468 34.94 -19.88 -0.15
CA LEU A 468 34.43 -19.82 -1.52
C LEU A 468 33.65 -21.09 -1.90
N VAL A 469 32.78 -20.94 -2.88
CA VAL A 469 32.08 -22.07 -3.52
C VAL A 469 33.01 -22.63 -4.59
N GLU A 470 33.49 -23.85 -4.42
CA GLU A 470 34.39 -24.53 -5.37
C GLU A 470 33.83 -24.56 -6.79
N GLY A 471 34.69 -24.36 -7.78
CA GLY A 471 34.34 -24.46 -9.19
C GLY A 471 33.56 -23.30 -9.79
N LYS A 472 33.27 -22.21 -9.06
CA LYS A 472 32.55 -21.04 -9.53
C LYS A 472 33.47 -19.81 -9.56
N SER A 473 33.89 -19.40 -10.79
CA SER A 473 34.60 -18.15 -11.01
C SER A 473 34.19 -17.51 -12.32
N THR A 474 34.30 -16.20 -12.41
CA THR A 474 34.05 -15.42 -13.65
C THR A 474 34.92 -15.93 -14.79
N THR A 475 36.19 -16.26 -14.53
CA THR A 475 37.14 -16.81 -15.53
C THR A 475 36.61 -18.12 -16.12
N ASN A 476 36.12 -19.03 -15.26
CA ASN A 476 35.59 -20.32 -15.72
C ASN A 476 34.33 -20.14 -16.59
N ILE A 477 33.50 -19.15 -16.30
CA ILE A 477 32.29 -18.83 -17.10
C ILE A 477 32.71 -18.32 -18.47
N ILE A 478 33.64 -17.37 -18.55
CA ILE A 478 34.15 -16.82 -19.81
C ILE A 478 34.82 -17.91 -20.66
N THR A 479 35.66 -18.77 -20.05
CA THR A 479 36.31 -19.89 -20.72
C THR A 479 35.29 -20.88 -21.30
N LYS A 480 34.23 -21.21 -20.58
CA LYS A 480 33.14 -22.07 -21.06
C LYS A 480 32.41 -21.45 -22.23
N ILE A 481 32.15 -20.14 -22.21
CA ILE A 481 31.47 -19.44 -23.31
C ILE A 481 32.40 -19.42 -24.56
N ARG A 482 33.69 -19.15 -24.40
CA ARG A 482 34.66 -19.17 -25.50
C ARG A 482 34.83 -20.56 -26.13
N ASN A 483 34.76 -21.61 -25.33
CA ASN A 483 34.92 -23.01 -25.76
C ASN A 483 33.60 -23.64 -26.26
N ALA A 484 32.47 -22.94 -26.16
CA ALA A 484 31.17 -23.40 -26.64
C ALA A 484 30.88 -23.02 -28.11
N LYS A 485 31.88 -22.45 -28.78
CA LYS A 485 31.93 -22.26 -30.25
C LYS A 485 32.75 -23.40 -30.88
#